data_cd71a24a68ef675b6c64083947cc6561
#
_entry.id   cd71a24a68ef675b6c64083947cc6561
#
_cell.length_a   1.000
_cell.length_b   1.000
_cell.length_c   1.000
_cell.angle_alpha   90.00
_cell.angle_beta   90.00
_cell.angle_gamma   90.00
#
_symmetry.space_group_name_H-M   'P 1'
#
loop_
_entity.id
_entity.type
_entity.pdbx_description
1 polymer ?
#
loop_
_entity_poly.entity_id
_entity_poly.type
_entity_poly.pdbx_seq_one_letter_code
_entity_poly.pdbx_strand_id
1 'polypeptide(L)'
;MLKLSNQQVIEKIKNGEIDYFGYIVKKYTKQIYNYVFKKIAKREDVEDIVQISFLQLYKAVGRLDKEKSVLPYLYQIVRNEMKMFWRGKKTMLPLDEKIAAEEKQEPLEKGLIEKQLNALPNEQKKAVKLVSEGYSYKEIAKLLNRPLNTIRTIIRRARLKLKNI
;
A
#
# COMPACT_ATOMS: atom_id res chain seq x y z
N MET A 1 -16.07 3.81 26.53
CA MET A 1 -14.74 4.01 25.93
C MET A 1 -14.80 5.22 25.00
N LEU A 2 -14.07 6.26 25.32
CA LEU A 2 -13.97 7.46 24.46
C LEU A 2 -13.35 7.06 23.12
N LYS A 3 -14.12 7.22 22.03
CA LYS A 3 -13.59 7.05 20.66
C LYS A 3 -12.69 8.24 20.34
N LEU A 4 -11.41 8.12 20.64
CA LEU A 4 -10.42 9.11 20.25
C LEU A 4 -10.32 9.17 18.71
N SER A 5 -10.28 10.38 18.17
CA SER A 5 -10.00 10.58 16.76
C SER A 5 -8.52 10.24 16.45
N ASN A 6 -8.21 9.92 15.18
CA ASN A 6 -6.83 9.68 14.78
C ASN A 6 -5.91 10.88 15.11
N GLN A 7 -6.42 12.09 14.99
CA GLN A 7 -5.70 13.33 15.32
C GLN A 7 -5.29 13.37 16.80
N GLN A 8 -6.25 13.12 17.69
CA GLN A 8 -5.99 13.08 19.13
C GLN A 8 -4.98 12.00 19.51
N VAL A 9 -5.07 10.82 18.88
CA VAL A 9 -4.11 9.73 19.10
C VAL A 9 -2.70 10.13 18.65
N ILE A 10 -2.55 10.72 17.47
CA ILE A 10 -1.23 11.18 16.97
C ILE A 10 -0.67 12.27 17.88
N GLU A 11 -1.50 13.20 18.33
CA GLU A 11 -1.07 14.29 19.21
C GLU A 11 -0.56 13.77 20.55
N LYS A 12 -1.27 12.81 21.16
CA LYS A 12 -0.84 12.14 22.39
C LYS A 12 0.50 11.41 22.23
N ILE A 13 0.66 10.68 21.13
CA ILE A 13 1.93 9.98 20.84
C ILE A 13 3.07 10.98 20.67
N LYS A 14 2.84 12.11 20.00
CA LYS A 14 3.84 13.19 19.84
C LYS A 14 4.22 13.84 21.17
N ASN A 15 3.30 13.87 22.11
CA ASN A 15 3.54 14.39 23.47
C ASN A 15 4.22 13.36 24.39
N GLY A 16 4.61 12.20 23.87
CA GLY A 16 5.33 11.16 24.61
C GLY A 16 4.44 10.07 25.22
N GLU A 17 3.11 10.13 25.03
CA GLU A 17 2.18 9.12 25.50
C GLU A 17 2.16 7.91 24.53
N ILE A 18 3.22 7.12 24.56
CA ILE A 18 3.50 6.03 23.60
C ILE A 18 2.41 4.94 23.61
N ASP A 19 1.74 4.72 24.74
CA ASP A 19 0.69 3.71 24.89
C ASP A 19 -0.47 3.89 23.89
N TYR A 20 -0.71 5.13 23.45
CA TYR A 20 -1.72 5.41 22.43
C TYR A 20 -1.39 4.84 21.05
N PHE A 21 -0.14 4.46 20.79
CA PHE A 21 0.22 3.75 19.56
C PHE A 21 -0.48 2.39 19.48
N GLY A 22 -0.64 1.70 20.62
CA GLY A 22 -1.40 0.46 20.72
C GLY A 22 -2.84 0.59 20.18
N TYR A 23 -3.45 1.76 20.31
CA TYR A 23 -4.77 2.03 19.72
C TYR A 23 -4.75 1.98 18.19
N ILE A 24 -3.73 2.56 17.56
CA ILE A 24 -3.54 2.52 16.10
C ILE A 24 -3.35 1.07 15.65
N VAL A 25 -2.48 0.33 16.33
CA VAL A 25 -2.23 -1.08 16.04
C VAL A 25 -3.53 -1.88 16.12
N LYS A 26 -4.22 -1.82 17.24
CA LYS A 26 -5.49 -2.56 17.45
C LYS A 26 -6.54 -2.22 16.40
N LYS A 27 -6.64 -0.95 16.02
CA LYS A 27 -7.62 -0.47 15.06
C LYS A 27 -7.37 -0.99 13.63
N TYR A 28 -6.12 -1.04 13.20
CA TYR A 28 -5.78 -1.30 11.81
C TYR A 28 -5.18 -2.67 11.53
N THR A 29 -4.76 -3.45 12.55
CA THR A 29 -4.10 -4.74 12.34
C THR A 29 -4.92 -5.68 11.45
N LYS A 30 -6.20 -5.87 11.75
CA LYS A 30 -7.05 -6.78 10.97
C LYS A 30 -7.17 -6.36 9.51
N GLN A 31 -7.31 -5.07 9.26
CA GLN A 31 -7.44 -4.53 7.91
C GLN A 31 -6.14 -4.69 7.11
N ILE A 32 -5.00 -4.39 7.73
CA ILE A 32 -3.68 -4.52 7.11
C ILE A 32 -3.32 -5.99 6.92
N TYR A 33 -3.57 -6.84 7.90
CA TYR A 33 -3.36 -8.28 7.79
C TYR A 33 -4.11 -8.87 6.60
N ASN A 34 -5.40 -8.59 6.47
CA ASN A 34 -6.23 -9.08 5.36
C ASN A 34 -5.71 -8.56 4.00
N TYR A 35 -5.24 -7.31 3.95
CA TYR A 35 -4.68 -6.73 2.73
C TYR A 35 -3.40 -7.46 2.30
N VAL A 36 -2.50 -7.76 3.22
CA VAL A 36 -1.24 -8.48 2.94
C VAL A 36 -1.53 -9.93 2.63
N PHE A 37 -2.42 -10.59 3.39
CA PHE A 37 -2.78 -11.99 3.22
C PHE A 37 -3.37 -12.30 1.84
N LYS A 38 -4.13 -11.38 1.26
CA LYS A 38 -4.63 -11.50 -0.13
C LYS A 38 -3.53 -11.55 -1.18
N LYS A 39 -2.31 -11.13 -0.85
CA LYS A 39 -1.17 -10.99 -1.79
C LYS A 39 -0.01 -11.91 -1.47
N ILE A 40 0.06 -12.42 -0.26
CA ILE A 40 1.14 -13.29 0.23
C ILE A 40 0.50 -14.49 0.90
N ALA A 41 0.78 -15.68 0.37
CA ALA A 41 0.10 -16.90 0.81
C ALA A 41 0.60 -17.43 2.15
N LYS A 42 1.87 -17.21 2.51
CA LYS A 42 2.47 -17.76 3.71
C LYS A 42 2.18 -16.89 4.92
N ARG A 43 1.50 -17.45 5.92
CA ARG A 43 1.04 -16.74 7.12
C ARG A 43 2.17 -16.05 7.88
N GLU A 44 3.29 -16.73 8.08
CA GLU A 44 4.46 -16.18 8.77
C GLU A 44 4.98 -14.92 8.08
N ASP A 45 5.10 -14.95 6.75
CA ASP A 45 5.54 -13.81 5.95
C ASP A 45 4.57 -12.62 6.07
N VAL A 46 3.25 -12.92 6.17
CA VAL A 46 2.21 -11.88 6.39
C VAL A 46 2.38 -11.23 7.75
N GLU A 47 2.56 -12.03 8.80
CA GLU A 47 2.75 -11.56 10.17
C GLU A 47 3.99 -10.68 10.28
N ASP A 48 5.09 -11.09 9.67
CA ASP A 48 6.35 -10.32 9.64
C ASP A 48 6.18 -8.96 8.95
N ILE A 49 5.56 -8.95 7.76
CA ILE A 49 5.31 -7.71 7.02
C ILE A 49 4.42 -6.76 7.82
N VAL A 50 3.37 -7.28 8.46
CA VAL A 50 2.48 -6.48 9.29
C VAL A 50 3.22 -5.88 10.47
N GLN A 51 4.03 -6.69 11.19
CA GLN A 51 4.83 -6.22 12.32
C GLN A 51 5.83 -5.14 11.89
N ILE A 52 6.61 -5.40 10.85
CA ILE A 52 7.60 -4.43 10.34
C ILE A 52 6.91 -3.14 9.91
N SER A 53 5.74 -3.23 9.28
CA SER A 53 4.98 -2.05 8.84
C SER A 53 4.54 -1.17 10.02
N PHE A 54 4.07 -1.76 11.12
CA PHE A 54 3.74 -0.99 12.31
C PHE A 54 4.97 -0.42 13.01
N LEU A 55 6.10 -1.13 13.03
CA LEU A 55 7.37 -0.60 13.55
C LEU A 55 7.85 0.61 12.74
N GLN A 56 7.75 0.55 11.42
CA GLN A 56 8.09 1.67 10.55
C GLN A 56 7.14 2.86 10.76
N LEU A 57 5.85 2.60 10.93
CA LEU A 57 4.87 3.62 11.26
C LEU A 57 5.21 4.29 12.60
N TYR A 58 5.55 3.52 13.63
CA TYR A 58 5.95 4.02 14.93
C TYR A 58 7.14 4.98 14.83
N LYS A 59 8.18 4.59 14.10
CA LYS A 59 9.36 5.45 13.86
C LYS A 59 9.02 6.75 13.10
N ALA A 60 7.99 6.71 12.29
CA ALA A 60 7.57 7.84 11.46
C ALA A 60 6.51 8.74 12.13
N VAL A 61 5.89 8.28 13.22
CA VAL A 61 4.72 8.96 13.81
C VAL A 61 4.99 10.41 14.21
N GLY A 62 6.19 10.70 14.68
CA GLY A 62 6.62 12.06 15.04
C GLY A 62 6.60 13.05 13.85
N ARG A 63 6.74 12.54 12.63
CA ARG A 63 6.78 13.33 11.39
C ARG A 63 5.43 13.39 10.67
N LEU A 64 4.44 12.61 11.16
CA LEU A 64 3.12 12.59 10.53
C LEU A 64 2.39 13.92 10.76
N ASP A 65 1.73 14.37 9.71
CA ASP A 65 0.80 15.49 9.81
C ASP A 65 -0.45 15.03 10.58
N LYS A 66 -0.75 15.67 11.70
CA LYS A 66 -1.91 15.35 12.54
C LYS A 66 -3.24 15.55 11.83
N GLU A 67 -3.29 16.45 10.84
CA GLU A 67 -4.48 16.71 10.04
C GLU A 67 -4.78 15.59 9.04
N LYS A 68 -3.81 14.72 8.74
CA LYS A 68 -3.95 13.66 7.75
C LYS A 68 -4.26 12.32 8.37
N SER A 69 -5.05 11.52 7.67
CA SER A 69 -5.32 10.14 8.07
C SER A 69 -4.04 9.29 8.07
N VAL A 70 -3.83 8.50 9.12
CA VAL A 70 -2.71 7.56 9.25
C VAL A 70 -2.80 6.42 8.23
N LEU A 71 -4.01 5.99 7.91
CA LEU A 71 -4.24 4.78 7.12
C LEU A 71 -3.60 4.81 5.71
N PRO A 72 -3.71 5.87 4.90
CA PRO A 72 -3.04 5.94 3.61
C PRO A 72 -1.51 5.82 3.72
N TYR A 73 -0.93 6.41 4.76
CA TYR A 73 0.49 6.34 5.02
C TYR A 73 0.91 4.92 5.42
N LEU A 74 0.14 4.27 6.29
CA LEU A 74 0.36 2.88 6.67
C LEU A 74 0.29 1.94 5.45
N TYR A 75 -0.68 2.11 4.57
CA TYR A 75 -0.73 1.35 3.31
C TYR A 75 0.48 1.57 2.42
N GLN A 76 1.04 2.77 2.40
CA GLN A 76 2.27 3.05 1.65
C GLN A 76 3.46 2.27 2.23
N ILE A 77 3.60 2.25 3.56
CA ILE A 77 4.62 1.45 4.24
C ILE A 77 4.45 -0.02 3.89
N VAL A 78 3.26 -0.57 4.06
CA VAL A 78 2.95 -1.98 3.79
C VAL A 78 3.29 -2.37 2.34
N ARG A 79 2.93 -1.54 1.36
CA ARG A 79 3.29 -1.80 -0.03
C ARG A 79 4.80 -1.79 -0.27
N ASN A 80 5.52 -0.92 0.41
CA ASN A 80 6.98 -0.89 0.32
C ASN A 80 7.60 -2.15 0.94
N GLU A 81 7.10 -2.60 2.10
CA GLU A 81 7.58 -3.83 2.76
C GLU A 81 7.28 -5.07 1.89
N MET A 82 6.07 -5.20 1.36
CA MET A 82 5.75 -6.29 0.42
C MET A 82 6.66 -6.29 -0.81
N LYS A 83 6.98 -5.12 -1.33
CA LYS A 83 7.89 -4.99 -2.48
C LYS A 83 9.30 -5.44 -2.14
N MET A 84 9.81 -5.07 -0.97
CA MET A 84 11.11 -5.54 -0.48
C MET A 84 11.11 -7.05 -0.26
N PHE A 85 10.04 -7.59 0.29
CA PHE A 85 9.85 -9.02 0.46
C PHE A 85 9.93 -9.78 -0.88
N TRP A 86 9.21 -9.33 -1.92
CA TRP A 86 9.27 -9.96 -3.24
C TRP A 86 10.64 -9.81 -3.92
N ARG A 87 11.31 -8.69 -3.73
CA ARG A 87 12.69 -8.50 -4.21
C ARG A 87 13.66 -9.47 -3.54
N GLY A 88 13.55 -9.63 -2.22
CA GLY A 88 14.36 -10.60 -1.48
C GLY A 88 14.11 -12.04 -1.96
N LYS A 89 12.87 -12.43 -2.21
CA LYS A 89 12.56 -13.76 -2.78
C LYS A 89 13.12 -13.95 -4.19
N LYS A 90 13.06 -12.94 -5.07
CA LYS A 90 13.64 -13.02 -6.41
C LYS A 90 15.16 -13.23 -6.39
N THR A 91 15.83 -12.75 -5.35
CA THR A 91 17.30 -12.91 -5.19
C THR A 91 17.66 -14.27 -4.63
N MET A 92 16.73 -14.96 -3.97
CA MET A 92 16.94 -16.27 -3.34
C MET A 92 16.49 -17.47 -4.17
N LEU A 93 15.74 -17.26 -5.27
CA LEU A 93 15.28 -18.35 -6.12
C LEU A 93 16.22 -18.53 -7.32
N PRO A 94 16.67 -19.77 -7.61
CA PRO A 94 17.24 -20.09 -8.91
C PRO A 94 16.18 -19.83 -9.99
N LEU A 95 16.62 -19.52 -11.21
CA LEU A 95 15.85 -18.96 -12.33
C LEU A 95 14.69 -19.82 -12.87
N ASP A 96 14.24 -20.88 -12.19
CA ASP A 96 13.39 -21.93 -12.79
C ASP A 96 12.05 -22.23 -12.09
N GLU A 97 11.50 -21.34 -11.29
CA GLU A 97 10.10 -21.52 -10.89
C GLU A 97 9.28 -20.25 -11.12
N LYS A 98 8.63 -20.21 -12.28
CA LYS A 98 7.41 -19.44 -12.48
C LYS A 98 6.33 -20.00 -11.57
N ILE A 99 6.32 -19.58 -10.31
CA ILE A 99 5.16 -19.76 -9.47
C ILE A 99 4.14 -18.74 -9.95
N ALA A 100 3.20 -19.21 -10.77
CA ALA A 100 1.94 -18.51 -10.98
C ALA A 100 1.31 -18.33 -9.60
N ALA A 101 1.30 -17.11 -9.09
CA ALA A 101 0.43 -16.75 -7.99
C ALA A 101 -0.99 -16.94 -8.50
N GLU A 102 -1.63 -18.05 -8.14
CA GLU A 102 -3.06 -18.23 -8.35
C GLU A 102 -3.76 -17.15 -7.53
N GLU A 103 -4.23 -16.14 -8.25
CA GLU A 103 -5.15 -15.14 -7.74
C GLU A 103 -6.46 -15.81 -7.35
N LYS A 104 -6.60 -16.22 -6.08
CA LYS A 104 -7.91 -16.45 -5.50
C LYS A 104 -8.57 -15.10 -5.26
N GLN A 105 -9.28 -14.63 -6.27
CA GLN A 105 -10.03 -13.38 -6.22
C GLN A 105 -11.52 -13.70 -6.08
N GLU A 106 -12.19 -12.99 -5.18
CA GLU A 106 -13.65 -12.99 -5.12
C GLU A 106 -14.25 -12.27 -6.34
N PRO A 107 -15.26 -12.88 -7.03
CA PRO A 107 -15.63 -12.49 -8.41
C PRO A 107 -16.39 -11.17 -8.57
N LEU A 108 -16.99 -10.59 -7.54
CA LEU A 108 -18.00 -9.54 -7.68
C LEU A 108 -17.43 -8.11 -7.79
N GLU A 109 -16.29 -7.79 -7.19
CA GLU A 109 -15.68 -6.46 -7.30
C GLU A 109 -14.78 -6.30 -8.54
N LYS A 110 -14.32 -7.41 -9.13
CA LYS A 110 -13.43 -7.40 -10.29
C LYS A 110 -14.03 -6.72 -11.51
N GLY A 111 -15.28 -7.04 -11.85
CA GLY A 111 -15.91 -6.53 -13.06
C GLY A 111 -16.10 -5.02 -13.06
N LEU A 112 -16.34 -4.41 -11.89
CA LEU A 112 -16.50 -2.97 -11.76
C LEU A 112 -15.14 -2.26 -11.86
N ILE A 113 -14.13 -2.76 -11.18
CA ILE A 113 -12.76 -2.22 -11.20
C ILE A 113 -12.17 -2.34 -12.61
N GLU A 114 -12.37 -3.46 -13.29
CA GLU A 114 -11.90 -3.65 -14.67
C GLU A 114 -12.60 -2.69 -15.65
N LYS A 115 -13.91 -2.47 -15.53
CA LYS A 115 -14.63 -1.49 -16.35
C LYS A 115 -14.08 -0.07 -16.13
N GLN A 116 -13.84 0.31 -14.88
CA GLN A 116 -13.25 1.62 -14.56
C GLN A 116 -11.82 1.76 -15.11
N LEU A 117 -10.99 0.72 -14.99
CA LEU A 117 -9.65 0.72 -15.56
C LEU A 117 -9.66 0.75 -17.08
N ASN A 118 -10.63 0.09 -17.73
CA ASN A 118 -10.76 0.07 -19.18
C ASN A 118 -11.21 1.41 -19.76
N ALA A 119 -11.84 2.27 -18.96
CA ALA A 119 -12.17 3.66 -19.33
C ALA A 119 -10.94 4.59 -19.37
N LEU A 120 -9.79 4.13 -18.84
CA LEU A 120 -8.55 4.90 -18.88
C LEU A 120 -7.77 4.67 -20.17
N PRO A 121 -7.08 5.70 -20.72
CA PRO A 121 -6.09 5.51 -21.76
C PRO A 121 -5.01 4.50 -21.37
N ASN A 122 -4.47 3.74 -22.31
CA ASN A 122 -3.52 2.67 -22.06
C ASN A 122 -2.33 3.07 -21.17
N GLU A 123 -1.79 4.26 -21.39
CA GLU A 123 -0.65 4.76 -20.61
C GLU A 123 -1.05 5.02 -19.13
N GLN A 124 -2.23 5.59 -18.92
CA GLN A 124 -2.78 5.81 -17.57
C GLN A 124 -3.10 4.50 -16.88
N LYS A 125 -3.69 3.55 -17.59
CA LYS A 125 -4.00 2.20 -17.10
C LYS A 125 -2.72 1.47 -16.65
N LYS A 126 -1.67 1.48 -17.47
CA LYS A 126 -0.37 0.88 -17.12
C LYS A 126 0.24 1.53 -15.88
N ALA A 127 0.25 2.86 -15.81
CA ALA A 127 0.81 3.57 -14.67
C ALA A 127 0.04 3.28 -13.37
N VAL A 128 -1.29 3.27 -13.41
CA VAL A 128 -2.14 2.96 -12.24
C VAL A 128 -1.93 1.51 -11.80
N LYS A 129 -1.85 0.57 -12.73
CA LYS A 129 -1.55 -0.83 -12.43
C LYS A 129 -0.22 -0.99 -11.69
N LEU A 130 0.85 -0.36 -12.17
CA LEU A 130 2.15 -0.38 -11.51
C LEU A 130 2.11 0.25 -10.12
N VAL A 131 1.34 1.32 -9.92
CA VAL A 131 1.12 1.89 -8.58
C VAL A 131 0.43 0.88 -7.66
N SER A 132 -0.58 0.17 -8.15
CA SER A 132 -1.30 -0.85 -7.36
C SER A 132 -0.40 -2.05 -7.01
N GLU A 133 0.56 -2.36 -7.84
CA GLU A 133 1.60 -3.38 -7.62
C GLU A 133 2.71 -2.91 -6.66
N GLY A 134 2.65 -1.67 -6.17
CA GLY A 134 3.58 -1.13 -5.17
C GLY A 134 4.82 -0.44 -5.73
N TYR A 135 4.91 -0.21 -7.05
CA TYR A 135 6.03 0.52 -7.62
C TYR A 135 5.99 2.01 -7.26
N SER A 136 7.14 2.58 -6.92
CA SER A 136 7.29 4.02 -6.73
C SER A 136 7.23 4.76 -8.07
N TYR A 137 6.90 6.05 -8.05
CA TYR A 137 6.84 6.86 -9.28
C TYR A 137 8.19 6.93 -10.03
N LYS A 138 9.32 6.88 -9.29
CA LYS A 138 10.66 6.81 -9.89
C LYS A 138 10.89 5.51 -10.66
N GLU A 139 10.39 4.40 -10.12
CA GLU A 139 10.51 3.10 -10.79
C GLU A 139 9.57 3.00 -11.97
N ILE A 140 8.34 3.52 -11.86
CA ILE A 140 7.39 3.60 -12.97
C ILE A 140 7.97 4.46 -14.11
N ALA A 141 8.64 5.57 -13.78
CA ALA A 141 9.32 6.42 -14.74
C ALA A 141 10.39 5.63 -15.53
N LYS A 142 11.18 4.81 -14.85
CA LYS A 142 12.17 3.92 -15.49
C LYS A 142 11.50 2.83 -16.33
N LEU A 143 10.47 2.15 -15.79
CA LEU A 143 9.78 1.05 -16.47
C LEU A 143 9.05 1.49 -17.74
N LEU A 144 8.43 2.67 -17.70
CA LEU A 144 7.69 3.22 -18.84
C LEU A 144 8.55 4.11 -19.73
N ASN A 145 9.84 4.28 -19.41
CA ASN A 145 10.78 5.17 -20.10
C ASN A 145 10.21 6.59 -20.27
N ARG A 146 9.73 7.18 -19.18
CA ARG A 146 9.12 8.49 -19.13
C ARG A 146 9.72 9.34 -18.01
N PRO A 147 9.79 10.68 -18.16
CA PRO A 147 10.21 11.56 -17.08
C PRO A 147 9.32 11.42 -15.83
N LEU A 148 9.90 11.57 -14.65
CA LEU A 148 9.19 11.47 -13.38
C LEU A 148 7.98 12.41 -13.29
N ASN A 149 8.12 13.65 -13.78
CA ASN A 149 7.04 14.62 -13.79
C ASN A 149 5.89 14.22 -14.71
N THR A 150 6.20 13.57 -15.83
CA THR A 150 5.19 13.00 -16.75
C THR A 150 4.40 11.90 -16.03
N ILE A 151 5.07 10.99 -15.31
CA ILE A 151 4.41 9.95 -14.53
C ILE A 151 3.49 10.54 -13.45
N ARG A 152 3.94 11.57 -12.73
CA ARG A 152 3.09 12.28 -11.75
C ARG A 152 1.82 12.83 -12.40
N THR A 153 1.94 13.43 -13.56
CA THR A 153 0.81 13.99 -14.32
C THR A 153 -0.14 12.91 -14.82
N ILE A 154 0.40 11.81 -15.37
CA ILE A 154 -0.38 10.66 -15.85
C ILE A 154 -1.21 10.06 -14.72
N ILE A 155 -0.59 9.81 -13.56
CA ILE A 155 -1.26 9.22 -12.41
C ILE A 155 -2.30 10.20 -11.83
N ARG A 156 -1.99 11.48 -11.75
CA ARG A 156 -2.96 12.50 -11.31
C ARG A 156 -4.19 12.54 -12.22
N ARG A 157 -4.01 12.55 -13.53
CA ARG A 157 -5.12 12.56 -14.51
C ARG A 157 -5.95 11.27 -14.39
N ALA A 158 -5.30 10.12 -14.25
CA ALA A 158 -5.98 8.85 -14.04
C ALA A 158 -6.85 8.85 -12.77
N ARG A 159 -6.32 9.33 -11.66
CA ARG A 159 -7.07 9.43 -10.40
C ARG A 159 -8.28 10.35 -10.49
N LEU A 160 -8.14 11.48 -11.19
CA LEU A 160 -9.27 12.39 -11.41
C LEU A 160 -10.37 11.73 -12.24
N LYS A 161 -10.01 11.00 -13.30
CA LYS A 161 -11.00 10.24 -14.09
C LYS A 161 -11.70 9.17 -13.28
N LEU A 162 -10.94 8.37 -12.50
CA LEU A 162 -11.51 7.31 -11.67
C LEU A 162 -12.42 7.84 -10.53
N LYS A 163 -12.21 9.08 -10.08
CA LYS A 163 -13.06 9.71 -9.07
C LYS A 163 -14.42 10.17 -9.64
N ASN A 164 -14.49 10.42 -10.94
CA ASN A 164 -15.68 10.95 -11.61
C ASN A 164 -16.51 9.84 -12.30
N ILE A 165 -16.15 8.57 -12.14
CA ILE A 165 -16.89 7.38 -12.59
C ILE A 165 -17.62 6.76 -11.39
#